data_9c15d6f6c0c5fee87d1302c1096ce3b6
#
_entry.id   9c15d6f6c0c5fee87d1302c1096ce3b6
#
_cell.length_a   1.000
_cell.length_b   1.000
_cell.length_c   1.000
_cell.angle_alpha   90.00
_cell.angle_beta   90.00
_cell.angle_gamma   90.00
#
_symmetry.space_group_name_H-M   'P 1'
#
loop_
_entity.id
_entity.type
_entity.pdbx_description
1 polymer ?
#
loop_
_entity_poly.entity_id
_entity_poly.type
_entity_poly.pdbx_seq_one_letter_code
_entity_poly.pdbx_strand_id
1 'polypeptide(L)'
;MGVEKSKGELLAHVDGWLQEAKGTPLLFEPYISEAGERGPFVDASARASFVGLSSTHGFGDMVRAVFDGLALAARDCYAEMGPLPECIRLTGGAARSASLRRILGGALGASIQTSERDEAGAAGVAMIAAVSLGIYPSMADCVGDWVRPHQRLAEPADAELVRRYDALFPAYQQSRLALRPVWHALSHAAGTGDQQERPK
;
A
#
# COMPACT_ATOMS: atom_id res chain seq x y z
N MET A 1 27.80 7.26 -17.04
CA MET A 1 27.29 8.28 -16.11
C MET A 1 25.77 8.14 -16.07
N GLY A 2 25.23 7.56 -14.98
CA GLY A 2 23.78 7.50 -14.77
C GLY A 2 23.27 8.89 -14.41
N VAL A 3 22.28 9.37 -15.14
CA VAL A 3 21.57 10.60 -14.77
C VAL A 3 20.75 10.27 -13.52
N GLU A 4 21.09 10.85 -12.39
CA GLU A 4 20.33 10.76 -11.15
C GLU A 4 19.00 11.50 -11.37
N LYS A 5 17.93 10.76 -11.64
CA LYS A 5 16.60 11.34 -11.78
C LYS A 5 16.06 11.69 -10.39
N SER A 6 15.47 12.86 -10.26
CA SER A 6 14.80 13.25 -9.03
C SER A 6 13.61 12.32 -8.73
N LYS A 7 13.21 12.20 -7.45
CA LYS A 7 12.03 11.43 -7.04
C LYS A 7 10.76 11.83 -7.82
N GLY A 8 10.60 13.12 -8.11
CA GLY A 8 9.46 13.64 -8.86
C GLY A 8 9.46 13.18 -10.32
N GLU A 9 10.62 13.14 -10.96
CA GLU A 9 10.77 12.63 -12.34
C GLU A 9 10.47 11.14 -12.43
N LEU A 10 10.91 10.34 -11.45
CA LEU A 10 10.59 8.92 -11.40
C LEU A 10 9.07 8.68 -11.23
N LEU A 11 8.43 9.42 -10.34
CA LEU A 11 6.98 9.30 -10.12
C LEU A 11 6.16 9.66 -11.37
N ALA A 12 6.62 10.61 -12.19
CA ALA A 12 5.97 10.98 -13.44
C ALA A 12 5.99 9.85 -14.50
N HIS A 13 6.90 8.87 -14.38
CA HIS A 13 6.99 7.75 -15.31
C HIS A 13 6.18 6.51 -14.86
N VAL A 14 5.68 6.50 -13.63
CA VAL A 14 5.01 5.31 -13.05
C VAL A 14 3.84 4.83 -13.90
N ASP A 15 2.96 5.73 -14.33
CA ASP A 15 1.80 5.35 -15.14
C ASP A 15 2.21 4.71 -16.47
N GLY A 16 3.30 5.18 -17.11
CA GLY A 16 3.86 4.57 -18.31
C GLY A 16 4.37 3.15 -18.04
N TRP A 17 5.12 2.94 -16.98
CA TRP A 17 5.62 1.60 -16.61
C TRP A 17 4.50 0.64 -16.27
N LEU A 18 3.44 1.12 -15.62
CA LEU A 18 2.27 0.29 -15.32
C LEU A 18 1.49 -0.13 -16.57
N GLN A 19 1.51 0.71 -17.64
CA GLN A 19 0.93 0.38 -18.94
C GLN A 19 1.77 -0.64 -19.73
N GLU A 20 3.09 -0.63 -19.55
CA GLU A 20 4.03 -1.58 -20.18
C GLU A 20 3.97 -2.98 -19.56
N ALA A 21 3.41 -3.11 -18.37
CA ALA A 21 3.32 -4.38 -17.65
C ALA A 21 2.47 -5.41 -18.42
N LYS A 22 3.04 -6.59 -18.67
CA LYS A 22 2.39 -7.69 -19.42
C LYS A 22 1.29 -8.40 -18.63
N GLY A 23 1.19 -8.10 -17.32
CA GLY A 23 0.19 -8.72 -16.46
C GLY A 23 0.48 -10.17 -16.06
N THR A 24 1.68 -10.67 -16.31
CA THR A 24 2.14 -11.98 -15.83
C THR A 24 2.13 -11.98 -14.29
N PRO A 25 1.63 -13.04 -13.63
CA PRO A 25 1.61 -13.11 -12.18
C PRO A 25 3.01 -13.01 -11.59
N LEU A 26 3.24 -11.93 -10.82
CA LEU A 26 4.44 -11.67 -10.04
C LEU A 26 3.97 -11.04 -8.73
N LEU A 27 4.30 -11.67 -7.60
CA LEU A 27 3.95 -11.17 -6.29
C LEU A 27 5.10 -10.35 -5.70
N PHE A 28 4.76 -9.34 -4.93
CA PHE A 28 5.70 -8.56 -4.14
C PHE A 28 5.18 -8.44 -2.70
N GLU A 29 5.99 -8.90 -1.75
CA GLU A 29 5.76 -8.69 -0.32
C GLU A 29 6.40 -7.37 0.08
N PRO A 30 5.63 -6.34 0.51
CA PRO A 30 6.14 -4.96 0.61
C PRO A 30 6.83 -4.63 1.94
N TYR A 31 7.32 -5.61 2.69
CA TYR A 31 7.86 -5.45 4.04
C TYR A 31 9.30 -4.91 4.03
N ILE A 32 9.48 -3.67 3.56
CA ILE A 32 10.80 -3.02 3.39
C ILE A 32 11.33 -2.34 4.65
N SER A 33 10.54 -2.25 5.72
CA SER A 33 10.94 -1.60 6.96
C SER A 33 12.00 -2.43 7.68
N GLU A 34 13.06 -1.79 8.16
CA GLU A 34 14.06 -2.46 9.04
C GLU A 34 13.46 -2.95 10.35
N ALA A 35 12.39 -2.30 10.82
CA ALA A 35 11.64 -2.74 12.00
C ALA A 35 10.71 -3.94 11.74
N GLY A 36 10.70 -4.47 10.52
CA GLY A 36 9.80 -5.53 10.09
C GLY A 36 8.35 -5.05 9.89
N GLU A 37 7.39 -5.95 10.06
CA GLU A 37 5.97 -5.66 9.85
C GLU A 37 5.19 -5.71 11.17
N ARG A 38 4.11 -4.94 11.25
CA ARG A 38 3.26 -4.80 12.44
C ARG A 38 1.76 -4.94 12.18
N GLY A 39 1.36 -5.04 10.96
CA GLY A 39 -0.03 -5.26 10.54
C GLY A 39 -0.12 -5.90 9.14
N PRO A 40 -0.96 -6.91 8.95
CA PRO A 40 -1.89 -7.55 9.89
C PRO A 40 -1.21 -8.57 10.83
N PHE A 41 0.09 -8.75 10.75
CA PHE A 41 0.88 -9.64 11.63
C PHE A 41 2.07 -8.88 12.19
N VAL A 42 2.67 -9.40 13.26
CA VAL A 42 3.89 -8.83 13.86
C VAL A 42 5.06 -9.75 13.59
N ASP A 43 6.06 -9.27 12.87
CA ASP A 43 7.31 -9.98 12.63
C ASP A 43 8.44 -8.98 12.33
N ALA A 44 9.36 -8.81 13.27
CA ALA A 44 10.50 -7.90 13.15
C ALA A 44 11.50 -8.33 12.06
N SER A 45 11.49 -9.61 11.67
CA SER A 45 12.35 -10.18 10.63
C SER A 45 11.75 -10.11 9.23
N ALA A 46 10.48 -9.68 9.09
CA ALA A 46 9.82 -9.59 7.77
C ALA A 46 10.60 -8.68 6.83
N ARG A 47 10.83 -9.13 5.60
CA ARG A 47 11.55 -8.39 4.56
C ARG A 47 10.83 -8.52 3.23
N ALA A 48 11.02 -7.50 2.40
CA ALA A 48 10.42 -7.46 1.07
C ALA A 48 10.99 -8.58 0.19
N SER A 49 10.13 -9.12 -0.68
CA SER A 49 10.49 -10.22 -1.56
C SER A 49 9.67 -10.18 -2.85
N PHE A 50 10.29 -10.48 -3.99
CA PHE A 50 9.59 -10.83 -5.21
C PHE A 50 9.43 -12.35 -5.30
N VAL A 51 8.21 -12.81 -5.56
CA VAL A 51 7.90 -14.25 -5.68
C VAL A 51 7.31 -14.53 -7.06
N GLY A 52 7.92 -15.48 -7.77
CA GLY A 52 7.51 -15.82 -9.14
C GLY A 52 8.24 -15.03 -10.24
N LEU A 53 9.32 -14.29 -9.92
CA LEU A 53 10.12 -13.58 -10.91
C LEU A 53 10.79 -14.56 -11.89
N SER A 54 10.69 -14.27 -13.18
CA SER A 54 11.29 -15.04 -14.24
C SER A 54 11.92 -14.12 -15.31
N SER A 55 12.66 -14.70 -16.25
CA SER A 55 13.29 -13.96 -17.36
C SER A 55 12.31 -13.31 -18.34
N THR A 56 11.02 -13.64 -18.24
CA THR A 56 9.97 -13.04 -19.09
C THR A 56 9.45 -11.72 -18.54
N HIS A 57 9.72 -11.41 -17.26
CA HIS A 57 9.32 -10.16 -16.63
C HIS A 57 10.28 -9.03 -16.97
N GLY A 58 9.72 -7.89 -17.35
CA GLY A 58 10.45 -6.65 -17.55
C GLY A 58 10.34 -5.70 -16.35
N PHE A 59 10.93 -4.52 -16.47
CA PHE A 59 10.90 -3.50 -15.42
C PHE A 59 9.46 -3.06 -15.09
N GLY A 60 8.59 -2.86 -16.10
CA GLY A 60 7.18 -2.53 -15.91
C GLY A 60 6.43 -3.57 -15.09
N ASP A 61 6.71 -4.86 -15.29
CA ASP A 61 6.12 -5.95 -14.50
C ASP A 61 6.56 -5.89 -13.03
N MET A 62 7.82 -5.57 -12.76
CA MET A 62 8.33 -5.40 -11.39
C MET A 62 7.69 -4.19 -10.70
N VAL A 63 7.59 -3.06 -11.39
CA VAL A 63 6.88 -1.87 -10.87
C VAL A 63 5.42 -2.22 -10.59
N ARG A 64 4.75 -2.90 -11.52
CA ARG A 64 3.36 -3.34 -11.32
C ARG A 64 3.22 -4.26 -10.11
N ALA A 65 4.13 -5.22 -9.93
CA ALA A 65 4.11 -6.12 -8.79
C ALA A 65 4.25 -5.37 -7.45
N VAL A 66 5.07 -4.30 -7.39
CA VAL A 66 5.17 -3.45 -6.20
C VAL A 66 3.83 -2.80 -5.87
N PHE A 67 3.14 -2.22 -6.85
CA PHE A 67 1.82 -1.61 -6.63
C PHE A 67 0.75 -2.65 -6.27
N ASP A 68 0.76 -3.79 -6.95
CA ASP A 68 -0.13 -4.92 -6.64
C ASP A 68 0.12 -5.43 -5.22
N GLY A 69 1.38 -5.58 -4.80
CA GLY A 69 1.79 -6.01 -3.46
C GLY A 69 1.34 -5.04 -2.36
N LEU A 70 1.48 -3.73 -2.57
CA LEU A 70 0.96 -2.72 -1.64
C LEU A 70 -0.56 -2.81 -1.48
N ALA A 71 -1.28 -3.03 -2.58
CA ALA A 71 -2.74 -3.15 -2.55
C ALA A 71 -3.20 -4.47 -1.91
N LEU A 72 -2.48 -5.58 -2.16
CA LEU A 72 -2.75 -6.88 -1.52
C LEU A 72 -2.44 -6.85 -0.02
N ALA A 73 -1.38 -6.14 0.41
CA ALA A 73 -1.09 -5.92 1.83
C ALA A 73 -2.18 -5.11 2.51
N ALA A 74 -2.70 -4.07 1.85
CA ALA A 74 -3.86 -3.33 2.35
C ALA A 74 -5.09 -4.25 2.48
N ARG A 75 -5.37 -5.08 1.46
CA ARG A 75 -6.46 -6.08 1.52
C ARG A 75 -6.30 -7.05 2.69
N ASP A 76 -5.07 -7.52 2.95
CA ASP A 76 -4.77 -8.43 4.05
C ASP A 76 -5.05 -7.77 5.41
N CYS A 77 -4.71 -6.49 5.57
CA CYS A 77 -5.08 -5.72 6.76
C CYS A 77 -6.62 -5.59 6.92
N TYR A 78 -7.33 -5.25 5.85
CA TYR A 78 -8.79 -5.14 5.90
C TYR A 78 -9.48 -6.47 6.20
N ALA A 79 -8.95 -7.60 5.69
CA ALA A 79 -9.50 -8.92 5.94
C ALA A 79 -9.49 -9.29 7.43
N GLU A 80 -8.49 -8.83 8.18
CA GLU A 80 -8.43 -9.02 9.65
C GLU A 80 -9.35 -8.05 10.42
N MET A 81 -9.78 -6.95 9.80
CA MET A 81 -10.68 -5.97 10.42
C MET A 81 -12.16 -6.35 10.28
N GLY A 82 -12.49 -7.31 9.43
CA GLY A 82 -13.87 -7.75 9.15
C GLY A 82 -14.27 -7.63 7.68
N PRO A 83 -15.58 -7.52 7.39
CA PRO A 83 -16.06 -7.39 6.00
C PRO A 83 -15.45 -6.17 5.31
N LEU A 84 -15.05 -6.34 4.05
CA LEU A 84 -14.55 -5.23 3.23
C LEU A 84 -15.64 -4.16 3.07
N PRO A 85 -15.31 -2.87 3.24
CA PRO A 85 -16.26 -1.79 3.06
C PRO A 85 -16.57 -1.59 1.57
N GLU A 86 -17.78 -1.14 1.25
CA GLU A 86 -18.19 -0.84 -0.12
C GLU A 86 -17.49 0.40 -0.71
N CYS A 87 -17.04 1.30 0.17
CA CYS A 87 -16.36 2.55 -0.21
C CYS A 87 -15.24 2.88 0.77
N ILE A 88 -14.07 3.21 0.23
CA ILE A 88 -12.87 3.59 0.98
C ILE A 88 -12.51 5.02 0.66
N ARG A 89 -12.25 5.81 1.71
CA ARG A 89 -11.72 7.16 1.57
C ARG A 89 -10.20 7.14 1.55
N LEU A 90 -9.64 7.60 0.44
CA LEU A 90 -8.21 7.67 0.23
C LEU A 90 -7.73 9.13 0.27
N THR A 91 -6.67 9.39 1.04
CA THR A 91 -6.07 10.72 1.18
C THR A 91 -4.55 10.66 1.01
N GLY A 92 -3.91 11.82 0.92
CA GLY A 92 -2.45 11.93 0.80
C GLY A 92 -1.93 11.58 -0.59
N GLY A 93 -0.65 11.23 -0.70
CA GLY A 93 0.04 11.02 -1.97
C GLY A 93 -0.58 9.93 -2.85
N ALA A 94 -1.05 8.85 -2.24
CA ALA A 94 -1.71 7.74 -2.94
C ALA A 94 -3.00 8.18 -3.67
N ALA A 95 -3.74 9.14 -3.10
CA ALA A 95 -4.97 9.65 -3.70
C ALA A 95 -4.73 10.43 -5.02
N ARG A 96 -3.50 10.89 -5.27
CA ARG A 96 -3.15 11.66 -6.47
C ARG A 96 -2.93 10.77 -7.70
N SER A 97 -2.52 9.52 -7.53
CA SER A 97 -2.28 8.57 -8.63
C SER A 97 -3.57 7.86 -9.03
N ALA A 98 -4.03 8.09 -10.25
CA ALA A 98 -5.21 7.40 -10.80
C ALA A 98 -4.97 5.88 -10.90
N SER A 99 -3.77 5.48 -11.33
CA SER A 99 -3.39 4.07 -11.42
C SER A 99 -3.41 3.39 -10.05
N LEU A 100 -2.90 4.05 -9.01
CA LEU A 100 -2.90 3.47 -7.66
C LEU A 100 -4.33 3.39 -7.09
N ARG A 101 -5.18 4.40 -7.31
CA ARG A 101 -6.59 4.33 -6.91
C ARG A 101 -7.31 3.16 -7.58
N ARG A 102 -7.11 2.98 -8.90
CA ARG A 102 -7.70 1.88 -9.66
C ARG A 102 -7.21 0.52 -9.16
N ILE A 103 -5.90 0.37 -8.91
CA ILE A 103 -5.30 -0.86 -8.37
C ILE A 103 -5.87 -1.16 -6.99
N LEU A 104 -5.89 -0.18 -6.09
CA LEU A 104 -6.38 -0.34 -4.71
C LEU A 104 -7.88 -0.67 -4.69
N GLY A 105 -8.69 0.03 -5.48
CA GLY A 105 -10.12 -0.25 -5.62
C GLY A 105 -10.37 -1.67 -6.13
N GLY A 106 -9.60 -2.12 -7.12
CA GLY A 106 -9.67 -3.50 -7.62
C GLY A 106 -9.27 -4.53 -6.56
N ALA A 107 -8.17 -4.31 -5.83
CA ALA A 107 -7.70 -5.23 -4.81
C ALA A 107 -8.67 -5.35 -3.62
N LEU A 108 -9.35 -4.26 -3.26
CA LEU A 108 -10.30 -4.22 -2.15
C LEU A 108 -11.74 -4.51 -2.57
N GLY A 109 -12.02 -4.57 -3.87
CA GLY A 109 -13.39 -4.72 -4.39
C GLY A 109 -14.30 -3.56 -3.98
N ALA A 110 -13.74 -2.37 -3.73
CA ALA A 110 -14.41 -1.23 -3.14
C ALA A 110 -14.28 0.02 -4.01
N SER A 111 -15.28 0.88 -3.97
CA SER A 111 -15.19 2.21 -4.57
C SER A 111 -14.17 3.07 -3.82
N ILE A 112 -13.39 3.87 -4.54
CA ILE A 112 -12.42 4.79 -3.95
C ILE A 112 -12.96 6.21 -4.00
N GLN A 113 -13.13 6.83 -2.84
CA GLN A 113 -13.49 8.23 -2.70
C GLN A 113 -12.27 9.05 -2.29
N THR A 114 -12.00 10.13 -2.99
CA THR A 114 -10.90 11.06 -2.67
C THR A 114 -11.43 12.40 -2.17
N SER A 115 -10.53 13.22 -1.63
CA SER A 115 -10.82 14.58 -1.22
C SER A 115 -10.02 15.57 -2.08
N GLU A 116 -10.55 16.76 -2.26
CA GLU A 116 -9.82 17.88 -2.87
C GLU A 116 -8.79 18.49 -1.90
N ARG A 117 -8.86 18.15 -0.61
CA ARG A 117 -7.91 18.63 0.38
C ARG A 117 -6.59 17.88 0.28
N ASP A 118 -5.50 18.62 0.15
CA ASP A 118 -4.15 18.07 0.15
C ASP A 118 -3.70 17.64 1.55
N GLU A 119 -4.02 18.45 2.58
CA GLU A 119 -3.53 18.29 3.96
C GLU A 119 -4.63 17.74 4.90
N ALA A 120 -5.09 16.51 4.62
CA ALA A 120 -6.15 15.86 5.41
C ALA A 120 -5.76 15.67 6.89
N GLY A 121 -4.49 15.40 7.18
CA GLY A 121 -4.00 15.26 8.56
C GLY A 121 -4.08 16.56 9.35
N ALA A 122 -3.62 17.68 8.79
CA ALA A 122 -3.72 18.99 9.41
C ALA A 122 -5.17 19.41 9.64
N ALA A 123 -6.06 19.14 8.66
CA ALA A 123 -7.48 19.36 8.81
C ALA A 123 -8.09 18.53 9.97
N GLY A 124 -7.66 17.27 10.11
CA GLY A 124 -8.11 16.41 11.23
C GLY A 124 -7.74 16.97 12.59
N VAL A 125 -6.51 17.44 12.78
CA VAL A 125 -6.05 18.09 14.02
C VAL A 125 -6.86 19.37 14.30
N ALA A 126 -7.08 20.20 13.28
CA ALA A 126 -7.86 21.42 13.42
C ALA A 126 -9.33 21.13 13.79
N MET A 127 -9.94 20.08 13.23
CA MET A 127 -11.29 19.64 13.61
C MET A 127 -11.36 19.17 15.06
N ILE A 128 -10.37 18.41 15.54
CA ILE A 128 -10.29 18.00 16.96
C ILE A 128 -10.23 19.25 17.87
N ALA A 129 -9.38 20.22 17.53
CA ALA A 129 -9.25 21.46 18.27
C ALA A 129 -10.58 22.25 18.27
N ALA A 130 -11.25 22.38 17.12
CA ALA A 130 -12.51 23.09 16.99
C ALA A 130 -13.63 22.50 17.87
N VAL A 131 -13.71 21.18 17.93
CA VAL A 131 -14.68 20.48 18.82
C VAL A 131 -14.28 20.66 20.29
N SER A 132 -13.00 20.53 20.62
CA SER A 132 -12.51 20.69 22.00
C SER A 132 -12.72 22.10 22.55
N LEU A 133 -12.68 23.12 21.68
CA LEU A 133 -12.95 24.53 22.04
C LEU A 133 -14.45 24.89 22.01
N GLY A 134 -15.34 23.93 21.72
CA GLY A 134 -16.77 24.17 21.65
C GLY A 134 -17.24 24.97 20.43
N ILE A 135 -16.38 25.15 19.40
CA ILE A 135 -16.76 25.81 18.14
C ILE A 135 -17.78 24.93 17.38
N TYR A 136 -17.65 23.61 17.49
CA TYR A 136 -18.60 22.63 17.00
C TYR A 136 -19.12 21.78 18.14
N PRO A 137 -20.44 21.46 18.16
CA PRO A 137 -21.04 20.64 19.21
C PRO A 137 -20.59 19.18 19.17
N SER A 138 -20.22 18.69 17.98
CA SER A 138 -19.72 17.33 17.81
C SER A 138 -18.74 17.22 16.63
N MET A 139 -17.97 16.12 16.61
CA MET A 139 -17.11 15.79 15.46
C MET A 139 -17.94 15.53 14.19
N ALA A 140 -19.15 14.99 14.33
CA ALA A 140 -20.03 14.71 13.19
C ALA A 140 -20.45 16.00 12.47
N ASP A 141 -20.77 17.06 13.23
CA ASP A 141 -21.13 18.37 12.69
C ASP A 141 -19.91 18.99 11.99
N CYS A 142 -18.75 18.96 12.64
CA CYS A 142 -17.51 19.48 12.09
C CYS A 142 -17.13 18.77 10.77
N VAL A 143 -17.26 17.44 10.72
CA VAL A 143 -17.03 16.64 9.49
C VAL A 143 -18.03 17.01 8.40
N GLY A 144 -19.29 17.29 8.77
CA GLY A 144 -20.32 17.75 7.84
C GLY A 144 -19.87 18.97 7.04
N ASP A 145 -19.35 19.97 7.75
CA ASP A 145 -18.94 21.25 7.15
C ASP A 145 -17.55 21.20 6.51
N TRP A 146 -16.63 20.48 7.13
CA TRP A 146 -15.22 20.53 6.73
C TRP A 146 -14.81 19.46 5.72
N VAL A 147 -15.47 18.31 5.71
CA VAL A 147 -15.06 17.17 4.88
C VAL A 147 -16.00 16.96 3.70
N ARG A 148 -17.30 16.92 3.94
CA ARG A 148 -18.28 16.57 2.89
C ARG A 148 -18.22 17.47 1.65
N PRO A 149 -18.09 18.82 1.77
CA PRO A 149 -18.05 19.70 0.58
C PRO A 149 -16.83 19.48 -0.32
N HIS A 150 -15.78 18.87 0.21
CA HIS A 150 -14.51 18.62 -0.50
C HIS A 150 -14.36 17.16 -0.96
N GLN A 151 -15.37 16.33 -0.80
CA GLN A 151 -15.36 14.96 -1.28
C GLN A 151 -15.62 14.93 -2.80
N ARG A 152 -14.80 14.16 -3.51
CA ARG A 152 -15.06 13.86 -4.93
C ARG A 152 -16.02 12.68 -5.03
N LEU A 153 -16.60 12.49 -6.21
CA LEU A 153 -17.40 11.31 -6.50
C LEU A 153 -16.55 10.06 -6.33
N ALA A 154 -17.15 9.00 -5.80
CA ALA A 154 -16.48 7.72 -5.65
C ALA A 154 -16.21 7.10 -7.03
N GLU A 155 -14.96 6.65 -7.24
CA GLU A 155 -14.56 5.90 -8.42
C GLU A 155 -14.90 4.42 -8.17
N PRO A 156 -15.75 3.78 -8.99
CA PRO A 156 -16.12 2.38 -8.78
C PRO A 156 -14.93 1.44 -8.99
N ALA A 157 -14.95 0.30 -8.33
CA ALA A 157 -13.96 -0.73 -8.53
C ALA A 157 -14.03 -1.29 -9.97
N ASP A 158 -12.85 -1.51 -10.57
CA ASP A 158 -12.74 -2.17 -11.87
C ASP A 158 -12.98 -3.66 -11.71
N ALA A 159 -14.05 -4.18 -12.32
CA ALA A 159 -14.47 -5.57 -12.17
C ALA A 159 -13.42 -6.59 -12.69
N GLU A 160 -12.60 -6.22 -13.67
CA GLU A 160 -11.52 -7.09 -14.17
C GLU A 160 -10.40 -7.19 -13.13
N LEU A 161 -10.02 -6.04 -12.55
CA LEU A 161 -9.02 -6.02 -11.48
C LEU A 161 -9.52 -6.75 -10.22
N VAL A 162 -10.80 -6.62 -9.87
CA VAL A 162 -11.39 -7.37 -8.74
C VAL A 162 -11.18 -8.86 -8.95
N ARG A 163 -11.60 -9.42 -10.11
CA ARG A 163 -11.40 -10.85 -10.41
C ARG A 163 -9.93 -11.26 -10.38
N ARG A 164 -9.03 -10.41 -10.90
CA ARG A 164 -7.59 -10.66 -10.87
C ARG A 164 -7.07 -10.76 -9.44
N TYR A 165 -7.41 -9.82 -8.57
CA TYR A 165 -6.92 -9.81 -7.19
C TYR A 165 -7.59 -10.89 -6.33
N ASP A 166 -8.84 -11.26 -6.60
CA ASP A 166 -9.47 -12.41 -5.96
C ASP A 166 -8.73 -13.71 -6.24
N ALA A 167 -8.21 -13.86 -7.46
CA ALA A 167 -7.39 -15.01 -7.82
C ALA A 167 -5.98 -14.98 -7.23
N LEU A 168 -5.37 -13.79 -7.07
CA LEU A 168 -4.00 -13.63 -6.56
C LEU A 168 -3.91 -13.62 -5.04
N PHE A 169 -4.94 -13.16 -4.34
CA PHE A 169 -4.89 -12.95 -2.88
C PHE A 169 -4.57 -14.21 -2.07
N PRO A 170 -5.14 -15.41 -2.38
CA PRO A 170 -4.75 -16.63 -1.68
C PRO A 170 -3.25 -16.97 -1.83
N ALA A 171 -2.69 -16.78 -3.03
CA ALA A 171 -1.28 -17.02 -3.28
C ALA A 171 -0.40 -15.99 -2.53
N TYR A 172 -0.83 -14.73 -2.44
CA TYR A 172 -0.18 -13.69 -1.64
C TYR A 172 -0.11 -14.08 -0.16
N GLN A 173 -1.22 -14.50 0.43
CA GLN A 173 -1.26 -14.95 1.83
C GLN A 173 -0.36 -16.20 2.08
N GLN A 174 -0.35 -17.14 1.13
CA GLN A 174 0.54 -18.31 1.20
C GLN A 174 2.00 -17.92 1.10
N SER A 175 2.38 -17.02 0.18
CA SER A 175 3.77 -16.58 0.03
C SER A 175 4.29 -15.92 1.31
N ARG A 176 3.51 -15.06 1.95
CA ARG A 176 3.82 -14.45 3.23
C ARG A 176 4.13 -15.49 4.31
N LEU A 177 3.29 -16.52 4.44
CA LEU A 177 3.50 -17.58 5.42
C LEU A 177 4.75 -18.41 5.10
N ALA A 178 4.98 -18.74 3.84
CA ALA A 178 6.13 -19.52 3.40
C ALA A 178 7.48 -18.78 3.54
N LEU A 179 7.46 -17.44 3.47
CA LEU A 179 8.66 -16.62 3.59
C LEU A 179 9.11 -16.39 5.05
N ARG A 180 8.25 -16.58 6.05
CA ARG A 180 8.61 -16.35 7.46
C ARG A 180 9.85 -17.10 7.92
N PRO A 181 10.02 -18.42 7.67
CA PRO A 181 11.25 -19.12 8.03
C PRO A 181 12.49 -18.55 7.35
N VAL A 182 12.35 -18.07 6.10
CA VAL A 182 13.45 -17.46 5.34
C VAL A 182 13.86 -16.12 5.95
N TRP A 183 12.90 -15.26 6.33
CA TRP A 183 13.18 -13.99 7.00
C TRP A 183 13.93 -14.18 8.31
N HIS A 184 13.52 -15.16 9.11
CA HIS A 184 14.18 -15.49 10.37
C HIS A 184 15.61 -16.02 10.14
N ALA A 185 15.80 -16.90 9.14
CA ALA A 185 17.13 -17.40 8.79
C ALA A 185 18.08 -16.27 8.33
N LEU A 186 17.59 -15.35 7.51
CA LEU A 186 18.36 -14.17 7.09
C LEU A 186 18.71 -13.24 8.25
N SER A 187 17.78 -13.01 9.17
CA SER A 187 18.01 -12.21 10.37
C SER A 187 19.10 -12.85 11.27
N HIS A 188 19.06 -14.16 11.45
CA HIS A 188 20.08 -14.89 12.21
C HIS A 188 21.46 -14.81 11.52
N ALA A 189 21.52 -14.97 10.20
CA ALA A 189 22.76 -14.88 9.45
C ALA A 189 23.41 -13.49 9.57
N ALA A 190 22.62 -12.43 9.57
CA ALA A 190 23.09 -11.07 9.76
C ALA A 190 23.62 -10.82 11.19
N GLY A 191 22.95 -11.37 12.21
CA GLY A 191 23.35 -11.21 13.62
C GLY A 191 24.63 -11.99 14.00
N THR A 192 24.91 -13.10 13.33
CA THR A 192 26.16 -13.87 13.55
C THR A 192 27.39 -13.23 12.89
N GLY A 193 27.21 -12.38 11.88
CA GLY A 193 28.31 -11.63 11.26
C GLY A 193 28.88 -10.53 12.16
N ASP A 194 28.03 -9.84 12.91
CA ASP A 194 28.43 -8.70 13.74
C ASP A 194 29.16 -9.10 15.05
N GLN A 195 29.07 -10.36 15.44
CA GLN A 195 29.78 -10.86 16.66
C GLN A 195 31.22 -11.32 16.40
N GLN A 196 31.62 -11.54 15.14
CA GLN A 196 32.97 -11.99 14.80
C GLN A 196 33.97 -10.84 14.55
N GLU A 197 33.54 -9.60 14.45
CA GLU A 197 34.41 -8.44 14.18
C GLU A 197 34.70 -7.52 15.38
N ARG A 198 34.38 -7.91 16.63
CA ARG A 198 34.84 -7.17 17.81
C ARG A 198 36.12 -7.81 18.34
N PRO A 199 37.32 -7.28 17.99
CA PRO A 199 38.57 -7.71 18.65
C PRO A 199 38.50 -7.26 20.11
N LYS A 200 38.93 -8.16 21.00
CA LYS A 200 39.10 -7.90 22.43
C LYS A 200 40.25 -6.93 22.66
#